data_952e33f8cfe3a9282aaedf157739b338
#
_entry.id   952e33f8cfe3a9282aaedf157739b338
#
_cell.length_a   1.000
_cell.length_b   1.000
_cell.length_c   1.000
_cell.angle_alpha   90.00
_cell.angle_beta   90.00
_cell.angle_gamma   90.00
#
_symmetry.space_group_name_H-M   'P 1'
#
loop_
_entity.id
_entity.type
_entity.pdbx_description
1 polymer ?
#
loop_
_entity_poly.entity_id
_entity_poly.type
_entity_poly.pdbx_seq_one_letter_code
_entity_poly.pdbx_strand_id
1 'polypeptide(L)'
;MRMWAQSHLCQKPQRVNSVLAAAFALAFLILSASQSASALPAFARKYGLRCSACHESWPMLNYFGQKFKDNGYQLMNDRDSPIWQNPGYWPVTFRILPIWHRVSKGKQVVDSGGGQVEQRITSSGFDLSGLDFHTGGTLEKNISFYVLPSSDATASFHFETVMTRLDNVFGSTWLNVKLGKFELDNLLSEKRILTLTANGGIYQLYHFMPVGDGNIFGQIGSNQLGVEVMGHSYNDRTRYSAALLSSNNGSVGLPYGANSYSGFFAASQAFDTGKLGVQRLGFYAMVGEAPTTWLTNGGAPIGGSGTGNKTFSREGFVGQFYFGQHFDVQVVTQHGSDSAWFGQGYGDLIDGIATLNNTPGTVLPATARAPAWNGVLIEPHYIYSPQLIFLARYETIRMSQQANVGQRSDLGNITTYTVGYRYNPFMTSRAGFAWHNEFNLFHQVGTSTLSNTNINTSEVLTGFDFDF
;
A
#
# COMPACT_ATOMS: atom_id res chain seq x y z
N MET A 1 -56.21 -11.86 -60.58
CA MET A 1 -54.89 -11.29 -60.15
C MET A 1 -54.52 -11.82 -58.77
N ARG A 2 -53.63 -12.79 -58.70
CA ARG A 2 -53.17 -13.36 -57.40
C ARG A 2 -51.79 -12.80 -57.10
N MET A 3 -51.62 -12.06 -56.02
CA MET A 3 -50.31 -11.64 -55.49
C MET A 3 -49.79 -12.69 -54.53
N TRP A 4 -48.56 -13.13 -54.81
CA TRP A 4 -47.79 -14.02 -53.96
C TRP A 4 -47.07 -13.19 -52.89
N ALA A 5 -47.30 -13.52 -51.61
CA ALA A 5 -46.48 -13.00 -50.48
C ALA A 5 -45.35 -14.01 -50.22
N GLN A 6 -44.11 -13.59 -50.38
CA GLN A 6 -42.95 -14.35 -49.98
C GLN A 6 -42.67 -14.05 -48.50
N SER A 7 -42.73 -15.10 -47.66
CA SER A 7 -42.29 -15.08 -46.30
C SER A 7 -40.76 -15.28 -46.18
N HIS A 8 -40.04 -14.22 -45.82
CA HIS A 8 -38.63 -14.37 -45.46
C HIS A 8 -38.53 -14.93 -44.02
N LEU A 9 -38.13 -16.19 -43.90
CA LEU A 9 -37.76 -16.82 -42.65
C LEU A 9 -36.40 -16.26 -42.19
N CYS A 10 -36.46 -15.52 -41.08
CA CYS A 10 -35.28 -15.01 -40.36
C CYS A 10 -34.56 -16.20 -39.69
N GLN A 11 -33.44 -16.64 -40.26
CA GLN A 11 -32.57 -17.63 -39.61
C GLN A 11 -31.86 -16.99 -38.43
N LYS A 12 -32.19 -17.45 -37.23
CA LYS A 12 -31.50 -17.08 -35.97
C LYS A 12 -30.04 -17.55 -36.00
N PRO A 13 -29.11 -16.81 -35.39
CA PRO A 13 -27.70 -17.16 -35.35
C PRO A 13 -27.43 -18.23 -34.30
N GLN A 14 -27.59 -19.51 -34.65
CA GLN A 14 -27.21 -20.64 -33.78
C GLN A 14 -25.69 -20.80 -33.58
N ARG A 15 -24.89 -20.18 -34.43
CA ARG A 15 -23.41 -20.33 -34.38
C ARG A 15 -22.74 -19.56 -33.27
N VAL A 16 -23.30 -18.47 -32.77
CA VAL A 16 -22.69 -17.66 -31.68
C VAL A 16 -22.77 -18.40 -30.36
N ASN A 17 -23.87 -19.09 -30.09
CA ASN A 17 -24.04 -19.83 -28.84
C ASN A 17 -23.12 -21.06 -28.73
N SER A 18 -22.80 -21.72 -29.85
CA SER A 18 -21.89 -22.87 -29.84
C SER A 18 -20.42 -22.49 -29.65
N VAL A 19 -19.99 -21.34 -30.17
CA VAL A 19 -18.63 -20.82 -29.92
C VAL A 19 -18.44 -20.37 -28.50
N LEU A 20 -19.43 -19.67 -27.92
CA LEU A 20 -19.44 -19.30 -26.49
C LEU A 20 -19.47 -20.52 -25.60
N ALA A 21 -20.28 -21.53 -25.90
CA ALA A 21 -20.34 -22.76 -25.13
C ALA A 21 -19.02 -23.55 -25.22
N ALA A 22 -18.40 -23.60 -26.42
CA ALA A 22 -17.09 -24.23 -26.60
C ALA A 22 -15.97 -23.47 -25.89
N ALA A 23 -15.99 -22.14 -25.88
CA ALA A 23 -15.04 -21.32 -25.15
C ALA A 23 -15.21 -21.49 -23.62
N PHE A 24 -16.45 -21.57 -23.14
CA PHE A 24 -16.74 -21.86 -21.72
C PHE A 24 -16.33 -23.28 -21.33
N ALA A 25 -16.59 -24.27 -22.16
CA ALA A 25 -16.17 -25.66 -21.93
C ALA A 25 -14.64 -25.80 -21.97
N LEU A 26 -13.96 -25.11 -22.87
CA LEU A 26 -12.50 -25.08 -22.92
C LEU A 26 -11.90 -24.38 -21.71
N ALA A 27 -12.46 -23.24 -21.30
CA ALA A 27 -12.07 -22.56 -20.07
C ALA A 27 -12.31 -23.43 -18.83
N PHE A 28 -13.42 -24.14 -18.76
CA PHE A 28 -13.72 -25.08 -17.67
C PHE A 28 -12.80 -26.29 -17.65
N LEU A 29 -12.42 -26.82 -18.82
CA LEU A 29 -11.44 -27.89 -18.95
C LEU A 29 -10.02 -27.46 -18.55
N ILE A 30 -9.63 -26.24 -18.90
CA ILE A 30 -8.34 -25.65 -18.47
C ILE A 30 -8.34 -25.44 -16.94
N LEU A 31 -9.44 -24.99 -16.37
CA LEU A 31 -9.59 -24.76 -14.94
C LEU A 31 -9.65 -26.08 -14.14
N SER A 32 -10.17 -27.17 -14.71
CA SER A 32 -10.27 -28.47 -14.03
C SER A 32 -8.99 -29.32 -14.13
N ALA A 33 -8.05 -28.96 -15.02
CA ALA A 33 -6.77 -29.66 -15.17
C ALA A 33 -5.66 -29.16 -14.22
N SER A 34 -5.95 -28.18 -13.34
CA SER A 34 -4.97 -27.63 -12.41
C SER A 34 -4.73 -28.55 -11.23
N GLN A 35 -3.70 -29.36 -11.30
CA GLN A 35 -3.15 -30.02 -10.12
C GLN A 35 -2.45 -28.98 -9.23
N SER A 36 -2.75 -29.09 -7.94
CA SER A 36 -2.24 -28.38 -6.77
C SER A 36 -0.85 -27.78 -6.90
N ALA A 37 -0.74 -26.51 -6.48
CA ALA A 37 0.56 -25.99 -6.04
C ALA A 37 0.54 -24.64 -5.33
N SER A 38 1.58 -23.86 -5.14
CA SER A 38 2.02 -23.13 -3.95
C SER A 38 2.61 -21.72 -4.16
N ALA A 39 2.83 -21.02 -3.10
CA ALA A 39 3.22 -19.67 -2.63
C ALA A 39 4.19 -18.82 -3.48
N LEU A 40 4.59 -17.54 -3.01
CA LEU A 40 5.55 -16.69 -3.74
C LEU A 40 6.48 -17.58 -4.51
N PRO A 41 6.41 -17.57 -5.84
CA PRO A 41 6.96 -18.71 -6.58
C PRO A 41 8.42 -19.01 -6.24
N ALA A 42 9.22 -18.00 -5.86
CA ALA A 42 10.61 -18.20 -5.45
C ALA A 42 10.73 -18.99 -4.13
N PHE A 43 10.05 -18.55 -3.06
CA PHE A 43 10.11 -19.26 -1.76
C PHE A 43 9.36 -20.58 -1.82
N ALA A 44 8.25 -20.62 -2.50
CA ALA A 44 7.47 -21.81 -2.71
C ALA A 44 8.25 -22.89 -3.46
N ARG A 45 8.95 -22.49 -4.50
CA ARG A 45 9.84 -23.40 -5.24
C ARG A 45 10.98 -23.93 -4.37
N LYS A 46 11.58 -23.04 -3.55
CA LYS A 46 12.66 -23.44 -2.64
C LYS A 46 12.22 -24.47 -1.63
N TYR A 47 11.07 -24.26 -0.99
CA TYR A 47 10.62 -25.07 0.14
C TYR A 47 9.54 -26.11 -0.21
N GLY A 48 9.04 -26.11 -1.45
CA GLY A 48 7.98 -27.00 -1.89
C GLY A 48 6.65 -26.72 -1.18
N LEU A 49 6.38 -25.45 -0.82
CA LEU A 49 5.19 -25.04 -0.07
C LEU A 49 4.11 -24.51 -1.01
N ARG A 50 2.87 -24.46 -0.52
CA ARG A 50 1.75 -23.80 -1.22
C ARG A 50 1.62 -22.36 -0.76
N CYS A 51 1.00 -21.47 -1.57
CA CYS A 51 0.70 -20.10 -1.18
C CYS A 51 -0.08 -20.04 0.13
N SER A 52 -1.07 -20.89 0.28
CA SER A 52 -1.88 -21.01 1.51
C SER A 52 -1.10 -21.49 2.74
N ALA A 53 0.13 -21.95 2.58
CA ALA A 53 0.99 -22.22 3.73
C ALA A 53 1.44 -20.91 4.42
N CYS A 54 1.64 -19.85 3.64
CA CYS A 54 2.14 -18.56 4.13
C CYS A 54 1.08 -17.46 4.12
N HIS A 55 0.02 -17.59 3.33
CA HIS A 55 -1.00 -16.57 3.13
C HIS A 55 -2.39 -17.07 3.51
N GLU A 56 -3.16 -16.23 4.16
CA GLU A 56 -4.60 -16.44 4.31
C GLU A 56 -5.31 -16.22 2.98
N SER A 57 -4.95 -15.15 2.32
CA SER A 57 -5.10 -14.88 0.90
C SER A 57 -3.97 -13.95 0.50
N TRP A 58 -3.42 -14.13 -0.68
CA TRP A 58 -2.39 -13.24 -1.20
C TRP A 58 -2.91 -11.78 -1.27
N PRO A 59 -2.15 -10.77 -0.80
CA PRO A 59 -0.81 -10.84 -0.21
C PRO A 59 -0.77 -11.03 1.32
N MET A 60 -1.91 -11.11 2.01
CA MET A 60 -2.01 -11.15 3.47
C MET A 60 -1.35 -12.41 4.04
N LEU A 61 -0.35 -12.22 4.93
CA LEU A 61 0.35 -13.31 5.57
C LEU A 61 -0.47 -13.91 6.73
N ASN A 62 -0.52 -15.24 6.79
CA ASN A 62 -0.96 -15.95 7.97
C ASN A 62 0.18 -16.01 9.02
N TYR A 63 -0.10 -16.63 10.16
CA TYR A 63 0.87 -16.77 11.26
C TYR A 63 2.19 -17.44 10.82
N PHE A 64 2.12 -18.50 10.02
CA PHE A 64 3.31 -19.19 9.53
C PHE A 64 4.13 -18.33 8.56
N GLY A 65 3.45 -17.66 7.62
CA GLY A 65 4.09 -16.76 6.68
C GLY A 65 4.77 -15.57 7.37
N GLN A 66 4.14 -15.04 8.41
CA GLN A 66 4.72 -13.99 9.20
C GLN A 66 5.98 -14.46 9.94
N LYS A 67 5.92 -15.61 10.60
CA LYS A 67 7.07 -16.18 11.29
C LYS A 67 8.22 -16.52 10.33
N PHE A 68 7.91 -17.01 9.14
CA PHE A 68 8.89 -17.26 8.09
C PHE A 68 9.60 -15.96 7.66
N LYS A 69 8.86 -14.88 7.46
CA LYS A 69 9.41 -13.54 7.18
C LYS A 69 10.30 -13.05 8.33
N ASP A 70 9.84 -13.17 9.56
CA ASP A 70 10.54 -12.70 10.75
C ASP A 70 11.84 -13.47 11.01
N ASN A 71 11.89 -14.74 10.63
CA ASN A 71 13.10 -15.56 10.66
C ASN A 71 14.05 -15.36 9.47
N GLY A 72 13.88 -14.29 8.67
CA GLY A 72 14.74 -14.02 7.52
C GLY A 72 14.54 -14.96 6.34
N TYR A 73 13.27 -15.30 6.08
CA TYR A 73 12.89 -16.24 5.01
C TYR A 73 13.47 -17.64 5.19
N GLN A 74 13.58 -18.09 6.45
CA GLN A 74 14.12 -19.38 6.87
C GLN A 74 13.07 -20.18 7.65
N LEU A 75 13.11 -21.50 7.47
CA LEU A 75 12.32 -22.44 8.26
C LEU A 75 13.02 -22.87 9.55
N MET A 76 14.27 -22.44 9.74
CA MET A 76 15.12 -22.83 10.85
C MET A 76 15.41 -24.33 10.88
N ASN A 77 15.64 -24.91 9.69
CA ASN A 77 15.98 -26.33 9.52
C ASN A 77 16.99 -26.51 8.38
N ASP A 78 17.30 -27.76 8.02
CA ASP A 78 18.27 -28.16 7.01
C ASP A 78 17.92 -27.73 5.56
N ARG A 79 16.69 -27.29 5.30
CA ARG A 79 16.28 -26.74 4.00
C ARG A 79 16.67 -25.27 3.79
N ASP A 80 17.22 -24.63 4.79
CA ASP A 80 17.63 -23.22 4.75
C ASP A 80 19.01 -23.04 4.10
N SER A 81 19.21 -23.65 2.94
CA SER A 81 20.42 -23.48 2.15
C SER A 81 20.46 -22.13 1.44
N PRO A 82 21.63 -21.54 1.19
CA PRO A 82 21.78 -20.37 0.34
C PRO A 82 21.13 -20.56 -1.04
N ILE A 83 20.72 -19.46 -1.66
CA ILE A 83 20.00 -19.51 -2.95
C ILE A 83 20.79 -20.18 -4.07
N TRP A 84 22.11 -20.11 -4.02
CA TRP A 84 23.01 -20.74 -5.01
C TRP A 84 23.23 -22.25 -4.81
N GLN A 85 22.84 -22.80 -3.68
CA GLN A 85 23.01 -24.24 -3.37
C GLN A 85 21.82 -25.09 -3.79
N ASN A 86 20.75 -24.47 -4.28
CA ASN A 86 19.55 -25.18 -4.76
C ASN A 86 19.34 -24.91 -6.25
N PRO A 87 20.04 -25.58 -7.15
CA PRO A 87 19.97 -25.30 -8.59
C PRO A 87 18.61 -25.62 -9.22
N GLY A 88 17.74 -26.28 -8.50
CA GLY A 88 16.41 -26.70 -9.00
C GLY A 88 15.31 -25.65 -8.87
N TYR A 89 15.57 -24.47 -8.28
CA TYR A 89 14.55 -23.43 -8.19
C TYR A 89 15.04 -22.10 -8.77
N TRP A 90 14.08 -21.36 -9.34
CA TRP A 90 14.34 -20.03 -9.85
C TRP A 90 14.04 -19.00 -8.75
N PRO A 91 15.01 -18.18 -8.31
CA PRO A 91 14.85 -17.29 -7.17
C PRO A 91 14.12 -15.98 -7.50
N VAL A 92 13.65 -15.80 -8.73
CA VAL A 92 12.94 -14.60 -9.19
C VAL A 92 11.47 -14.91 -9.41
N THR A 93 10.62 -13.99 -9.01
CA THR A 93 9.18 -13.98 -9.27
C THR A 93 8.84 -12.73 -10.06
N PHE A 94 8.07 -12.88 -11.10
CA PHE A 94 7.44 -11.78 -11.83
C PHE A 94 6.01 -11.62 -11.32
N ARG A 95 5.60 -10.38 -11.09
CA ARG A 95 4.24 -10.02 -10.77
C ARG A 95 3.74 -8.99 -11.75
N ILE A 96 2.54 -9.17 -12.27
CA ILE A 96 1.88 -8.26 -13.21
C ILE A 96 0.47 -7.98 -12.69
N LEU A 97 0.11 -6.69 -12.62
CA LEU A 97 -1.17 -6.21 -12.10
C LEU A 97 -1.90 -5.34 -13.14
N PRO A 98 -2.49 -5.94 -14.18
CA PRO A 98 -3.39 -5.20 -15.05
C PRO A 98 -4.71 -4.93 -14.31
N ILE A 99 -5.17 -3.69 -14.36
CA ILE A 99 -6.43 -3.26 -13.78
C ILE A 99 -7.29 -2.53 -14.81
N TRP A 100 -8.58 -2.56 -14.59
CA TRP A 100 -9.52 -1.63 -15.19
C TRP A 100 -10.22 -0.88 -14.05
N HIS A 101 -10.36 0.41 -14.20
CA HIS A 101 -11.03 1.24 -13.22
C HIS A 101 -11.98 2.24 -13.88
N ARG A 102 -13.00 2.63 -13.14
CA ARG A 102 -13.89 3.72 -13.47
C ARG A 102 -14.03 4.61 -12.24
N VAL A 103 -13.58 5.84 -12.39
CA VAL A 103 -13.62 6.85 -11.35
C VAL A 103 -14.63 7.93 -11.72
N SER A 104 -15.51 8.27 -10.80
CA SER A 104 -16.45 9.40 -10.93
C SER A 104 -16.20 10.38 -9.80
N LYS A 105 -15.51 11.49 -10.12
CA LYS A 105 -15.10 12.53 -9.17
C LYS A 105 -15.95 13.77 -9.32
N GLY A 106 -16.63 14.17 -8.27
CA GLY A 106 -17.43 15.39 -8.23
C GLY A 106 -16.56 16.64 -8.04
N LYS A 107 -17.13 17.78 -8.35
CA LYS A 107 -16.51 19.08 -8.07
C LYS A 107 -15.13 19.30 -8.74
N GLN A 108 -15.01 18.83 -9.97
CA GLN A 108 -13.80 19.13 -10.77
C GLN A 108 -14.00 20.42 -11.54
N VAL A 109 -13.02 21.30 -11.50
CA VAL A 109 -12.98 22.51 -12.30
C VAL A 109 -12.66 22.16 -13.74
N VAL A 110 -13.50 22.57 -14.65
CA VAL A 110 -13.30 22.44 -16.09
C VAL A 110 -13.50 23.80 -16.76
N ASP A 111 -12.74 24.05 -17.80
CA ASP A 111 -12.99 25.20 -18.69
C ASP A 111 -14.11 24.83 -19.65
N SER A 112 -15.19 25.59 -19.59
CA SER A 112 -16.34 25.40 -20.46
C SER A 112 -16.33 26.32 -21.70
N GLY A 113 -15.22 27.02 -21.97
CA GLY A 113 -15.13 27.99 -23.05
C GLY A 113 -15.78 29.36 -22.73
N GLY A 114 -16.45 29.46 -21.61
CA GLY A 114 -17.07 30.69 -21.09
C GLY A 114 -16.66 31.01 -19.66
N GLY A 115 -15.72 30.25 -19.11
CA GLY A 115 -15.23 30.35 -17.75
C GLY A 115 -15.09 29.00 -17.06
N GLN A 116 -14.53 29.02 -15.86
CA GLN A 116 -14.36 27.83 -15.04
C GLN A 116 -15.70 27.45 -14.38
N VAL A 117 -16.07 26.18 -14.49
CA VAL A 117 -17.23 25.59 -13.84
C VAL A 117 -16.85 24.32 -13.11
N GLU A 118 -17.56 24.06 -12.00
CA GLU A 118 -17.43 22.80 -11.29
C GLU A 118 -18.41 21.78 -11.83
N GLN A 119 -17.92 20.63 -12.21
CA GLN A 119 -18.78 19.52 -12.64
C GLN A 119 -18.21 18.17 -12.23
N ARG A 120 -19.06 17.15 -12.27
CA ARG A 120 -18.64 15.76 -12.08
C ARG A 120 -17.94 15.26 -13.34
N ILE A 121 -16.73 14.74 -13.16
CA ILE A 121 -15.98 14.07 -14.22
C ILE A 121 -16.00 12.57 -13.97
N THR A 122 -16.30 11.81 -15.01
CA THR A 122 -16.21 10.35 -15.00
C THR A 122 -15.21 9.92 -16.05
N SER A 123 -14.22 9.14 -15.61
CA SER A 123 -13.21 8.54 -16.48
C SER A 123 -13.17 7.04 -16.25
N SER A 124 -12.76 6.29 -17.25
CA SER A 124 -12.50 4.85 -17.13
C SER A 124 -11.40 4.45 -18.08
N GLY A 125 -10.65 3.43 -17.71
CA GLY A 125 -9.55 2.94 -18.54
C GLY A 125 -8.88 1.71 -17.97
N PHE A 126 -8.01 1.14 -18.78
CA PHE A 126 -7.07 0.11 -18.36
C PHE A 126 -5.79 0.79 -17.87
N ASP A 127 -5.18 0.19 -16.87
CA ASP A 127 -3.89 0.59 -16.35
C ASP A 127 -3.08 -0.65 -15.98
N LEU A 128 -1.77 -0.49 -15.87
CA LEU A 128 -0.86 -1.47 -15.32
C LEU A 128 -0.41 -0.95 -13.94
N SER A 129 -1.08 -1.43 -12.90
CA SER A 129 -0.83 -0.97 -11.53
C SER A 129 0.55 -1.37 -11.00
N GLY A 130 1.15 -2.44 -11.55
CA GLY A 130 2.50 -2.84 -11.20
C GLY A 130 3.06 -3.90 -12.15
N LEU A 131 4.35 -3.81 -12.36
CA LEU A 131 5.19 -4.86 -12.94
C LEU A 131 6.40 -5.02 -12.03
N ASP A 132 6.39 -6.07 -11.23
CA ASP A 132 7.34 -6.27 -10.14
C ASP A 132 8.24 -7.47 -10.40
N PHE A 133 9.48 -7.35 -9.98
CA PHE A 133 10.46 -8.43 -9.96
C PHE A 133 10.86 -8.68 -8.51
N HIS A 134 10.34 -9.75 -7.92
CA HIS A 134 10.69 -10.09 -6.55
C HIS A 134 11.83 -11.09 -6.53
N THR A 135 12.88 -10.79 -5.80
CA THR A 135 13.92 -11.76 -5.46
C THR A 135 14.29 -11.63 -3.99
N GLY A 136 14.45 -12.77 -3.34
CA GLY A 136 14.78 -12.79 -1.92
C GLY A 136 15.14 -14.18 -1.45
N GLY A 137 15.72 -14.25 -0.29
CA GLY A 137 16.13 -15.51 0.33
C GLY A 137 17.34 -15.34 1.23
N THR A 138 18.01 -16.45 1.50
CA THR A 138 19.24 -16.51 2.30
C THR A 138 20.48 -16.47 1.42
N LEU A 139 21.39 -15.57 1.70
CA LEU A 139 22.73 -15.53 1.11
C LEU A 139 23.66 -16.52 1.83
N GLU A 140 23.59 -16.53 3.13
CA GLU A 140 24.26 -17.45 4.03
C GLU A 140 23.35 -17.70 5.24
N LYS A 141 23.72 -18.65 6.10
CA LYS A 141 23.00 -18.86 7.35
C LYS A 141 22.89 -17.54 8.12
N ASN A 142 21.67 -17.14 8.44
CA ASN A 142 21.37 -15.89 9.13
C ASN A 142 21.78 -14.61 8.38
N ILE A 143 21.93 -14.69 7.06
CA ILE A 143 22.06 -13.51 6.21
C ILE A 143 21.02 -13.63 5.11
N SER A 144 20.02 -12.79 5.15
CA SER A 144 18.94 -12.75 4.15
C SER A 144 18.94 -11.42 3.39
N PHE A 145 18.24 -11.43 2.27
CA PHE A 145 18.06 -10.25 1.43
C PHE A 145 16.68 -10.25 0.79
N TYR A 146 16.25 -9.08 0.36
CA TYR A 146 15.08 -8.92 -0.49
C TYR A 146 15.27 -7.71 -1.40
N VAL A 147 14.96 -7.89 -2.69
CA VAL A 147 15.07 -6.86 -3.72
C VAL A 147 13.79 -6.86 -4.55
N LEU A 148 13.19 -5.69 -4.69
CA LEU A 148 11.96 -5.46 -5.42
C LEU A 148 12.12 -4.24 -6.33
N PRO A 149 12.59 -4.40 -7.58
CA PRO A 149 12.36 -3.43 -8.63
C PRO A 149 10.91 -3.51 -9.10
N SER A 150 10.28 -2.37 -9.21
CA SER A 150 8.90 -2.20 -9.62
C SER A 150 8.79 -1.17 -10.73
N SER A 151 7.82 -1.32 -11.60
CA SER A 151 7.49 -0.38 -12.66
C SER A 151 5.98 -0.28 -12.80
N ASP A 152 5.53 0.87 -13.24
CA ASP A 152 4.18 1.12 -13.71
C ASP A 152 4.08 1.05 -15.25
N ALA A 153 2.96 1.47 -15.82
CA ALA A 153 2.73 1.54 -17.25
C ALA A 153 3.71 2.45 -18.01
N THR A 154 4.46 3.30 -17.32
CA THR A 154 5.47 4.18 -17.94
C THR A 154 6.78 3.48 -18.27
N ALA A 155 6.92 2.20 -17.86
CA ALA A 155 8.13 1.39 -17.97
C ALA A 155 9.37 1.99 -17.27
N SER A 156 9.15 2.90 -16.34
CA SER A 156 10.21 3.46 -15.48
C SER A 156 10.38 2.58 -14.25
N PHE A 157 11.49 1.87 -14.17
CA PHE A 157 11.79 1.02 -13.02
C PHE A 157 12.42 1.81 -11.87
N HIS A 158 11.91 1.56 -10.69
CA HIS A 158 12.48 2.04 -9.44
C HIS A 158 12.56 0.90 -8.41
N PHE A 159 13.45 1.03 -7.45
CA PHE A 159 13.55 0.06 -6.37
C PHE A 159 12.60 0.44 -5.23
N GLU A 160 11.54 -0.33 -5.05
CA GLU A 160 10.71 -0.23 -3.86
C GLU A 160 11.46 -0.71 -2.63
N THR A 161 12.05 -1.90 -2.72
CA THR A 161 12.81 -2.50 -1.64
C THR A 161 14.17 -2.96 -2.15
N VAL A 162 15.22 -2.63 -1.42
CA VAL A 162 16.57 -3.22 -1.56
C VAL A 162 17.14 -3.31 -0.16
N MET A 163 17.12 -4.49 0.43
CA MET A 163 17.59 -4.64 1.79
C MET A 163 18.37 -5.92 1.98
N THR A 164 19.29 -5.87 2.94
CA THR A 164 19.96 -7.04 3.52
C THR A 164 19.64 -7.12 5.01
N ARG A 165 19.70 -8.31 5.56
CA ARG A 165 19.36 -8.56 6.95
C ARG A 165 20.35 -9.53 7.57
N LEU A 166 20.83 -9.20 8.75
CA LEU A 166 21.53 -10.11 9.65
C LEU A 166 20.48 -10.70 10.59
N ASP A 167 20.23 -11.98 10.47
CA ASP A 167 19.17 -12.68 11.19
C ASP A 167 19.75 -13.43 12.38
N ASN A 168 18.99 -13.51 13.46
CA ASN A 168 19.33 -14.28 14.65
C ASN A 168 20.75 -14.00 15.16
N VAL A 169 21.11 -12.73 15.24
CA VAL A 169 22.43 -12.30 15.72
C VAL A 169 22.69 -12.88 17.11
N PHE A 170 23.85 -13.45 17.30
CA PHE A 170 24.23 -14.22 18.49
C PHE A 170 23.32 -15.44 18.76
N GLY A 171 22.63 -15.97 17.74
CA GLY A 171 21.71 -17.09 17.88
C GLY A 171 20.36 -16.72 18.53
N SER A 172 20.02 -15.45 18.59
CA SER A 172 18.83 -14.94 19.25
C SER A 172 17.81 -14.41 18.24
N THR A 173 16.56 -14.86 18.29
CA THR A 173 15.45 -14.30 17.51
C THR A 173 15.09 -12.88 17.94
N TRP A 174 15.60 -12.43 19.09
CA TRP A 174 15.38 -11.08 19.60
C TRP A 174 16.24 -10.01 18.96
N LEU A 175 17.25 -10.41 18.17
CA LEU A 175 18.14 -9.45 17.54
C LEU A 175 18.34 -9.78 16.07
N ASN A 176 17.73 -8.99 15.22
CA ASN A 176 17.91 -8.99 13.78
C ASN A 176 18.20 -7.55 13.33
N VAL A 177 19.06 -7.37 12.37
CA VAL A 177 19.42 -6.03 11.85
C VAL A 177 19.15 -5.98 10.36
N LYS A 178 18.32 -5.05 9.93
CA LYS A 178 17.93 -4.81 8.54
C LYS A 178 18.57 -3.50 8.06
N LEU A 179 19.14 -3.52 6.87
CA LEU A 179 19.85 -2.39 6.27
C LEU A 179 19.37 -2.18 4.84
N GLY A 180 19.11 -0.95 4.45
CA GLY A 180 18.74 -0.59 3.09
C GLY A 180 17.41 0.15 3.00
N LYS A 181 16.72 0.01 1.87
CA LYS A 181 15.37 0.51 1.65
C LYS A 181 14.37 -0.62 1.88
N PHE A 182 13.47 -0.45 2.82
CA PHE A 182 12.57 -1.51 3.28
C PHE A 182 11.24 -0.95 3.80
N GLU A 183 10.24 -1.81 3.81
CA GLU A 183 8.98 -1.59 4.50
C GLU A 183 9.19 -1.65 6.02
N LEU A 184 8.57 -0.71 6.74
CA LEU A 184 8.60 -0.72 8.20
C LEU A 184 7.91 -1.97 8.75
N ASP A 185 8.52 -2.60 9.74
CA ASP A 185 7.97 -3.81 10.34
C ASP A 185 6.86 -3.47 11.34
N ASN A 186 5.68 -3.24 10.80
CA ASN A 186 4.45 -3.01 11.56
C ASN A 186 3.43 -4.13 11.25
N LEU A 187 2.33 -4.17 11.98
CA LEU A 187 1.29 -5.19 11.78
C LEU A 187 0.51 -5.01 10.48
N LEU A 188 0.41 -3.79 10.02
CA LEU A 188 -0.44 -3.42 8.90
C LEU A 188 0.39 -2.80 7.78
N SER A 189 1.40 -3.52 7.37
CA SER A 189 2.08 -3.20 6.13
C SER A 189 1.13 -3.39 4.95
N GLU A 190 1.37 -2.65 3.87
CA GLU A 190 0.63 -2.76 2.62
C GLU A 190 0.47 -4.20 2.14
N LYS A 191 1.49 -5.03 2.35
CA LYS A 191 1.51 -6.45 2.00
C LYS A 191 0.68 -7.35 2.90
N ARG A 192 0.02 -6.80 3.93
CA ARG A 192 -0.81 -7.55 4.87
C ARG A 192 -2.29 -7.19 4.76
N ILE A 193 -2.60 -6.12 4.04
CA ILE A 193 -3.96 -5.67 3.79
C ILE A 193 -4.38 -6.18 2.42
N LEU A 194 -5.57 -6.74 2.34
CA LEU A 194 -6.16 -7.25 1.11
C LEU A 194 -6.60 -6.14 0.17
N THR A 195 -5.75 -5.21 -0.14
CA THR A 195 -6.12 -4.17 -1.08
C THR A 195 -5.31 -4.27 -2.34
N LEU A 196 -5.94 -4.15 -3.48
CA LEU A 196 -5.26 -3.86 -4.73
C LEU A 196 -4.93 -2.39 -4.86
N THR A 197 -5.42 -1.59 -3.95
CA THR A 197 -5.47 -0.15 -4.08
C THR A 197 -4.22 0.54 -3.60
N ALA A 198 -3.07 -0.09 -3.65
CA ALA A 198 -1.80 0.64 -3.56
C ALA A 198 -1.75 1.87 -4.48
N ASN A 199 -2.56 1.88 -5.55
CA ASN A 199 -2.53 2.94 -6.55
C ASN A 199 -3.88 3.59 -6.88
N GLY A 200 -5.00 3.19 -6.31
CA GLY A 200 -6.27 3.76 -6.74
C GLY A 200 -7.27 3.91 -5.63
N GLY A 201 -7.09 3.14 -4.62
CA GLY A 201 -7.99 3.28 -3.51
C GLY A 201 -7.71 4.56 -2.79
N ILE A 202 -8.67 5.03 -2.50
CA ILE A 202 -8.96 6.16 -1.72
C ILE A 202 -8.30 5.96 -0.37
N TYR A 203 -7.38 6.78 -0.04
CA TYR A 203 -6.58 6.91 1.17
C TYR A 203 -6.58 5.72 2.13
N GLN A 204 -5.41 5.23 2.36
CA GLN A 204 -5.12 4.39 3.51
C GLN A 204 -4.51 5.29 4.58
N LEU A 205 -5.01 5.20 5.79
CA LEU A 205 -4.62 6.07 6.89
C LEU A 205 -3.11 6.18 7.08
N TYR A 206 -2.40 5.06 7.00
CA TYR A 206 -0.95 5.01 7.19
C TYR A 206 -0.14 5.56 6.00
N HIS A 207 -0.77 5.78 4.84
CA HIS A 207 -0.20 6.52 3.71
C HIS A 207 -0.57 8.00 3.73
N PHE A 208 -1.47 8.41 4.62
CA PHE A 208 -1.93 9.79 4.63
C PHE A 208 -0.83 10.77 5.05
N MET A 209 -0.67 11.77 4.23
CA MET A 209 0.17 12.94 4.51
C MET A 209 -0.53 14.21 4.08
N PRO A 210 -0.71 15.19 4.95
CA PRO A 210 -1.31 16.47 4.57
C PRO A 210 -0.41 17.27 3.61
N VAL A 211 0.85 16.91 3.54
CA VAL A 211 1.91 17.61 2.79
C VAL A 211 2.24 16.95 1.45
N GLY A 212 1.46 16.01 1.00
CA GLY A 212 1.70 15.05 -0.06
C GLY A 212 2.30 15.53 -1.38
N ASP A 213 3.54 15.81 -1.53
CA ASP A 213 4.18 16.11 -2.81
C ASP A 213 5.49 15.33 -3.05
N GLY A 214 5.39 14.02 -2.93
CA GLY A 214 6.47 13.11 -3.26
C GLY A 214 7.56 12.97 -2.20
N ASN A 215 7.44 13.65 -1.08
CA ASN A 215 8.34 13.46 0.04
C ASN A 215 7.93 12.26 0.88
N ILE A 216 8.89 11.43 1.25
CA ILE A 216 8.63 10.14 1.93
C ILE A 216 8.57 10.29 3.45
N PHE A 217 8.77 11.47 4.00
CA PHE A 217 8.76 11.65 5.45
C PHE A 217 7.36 11.40 6.04
N GLY A 218 7.32 10.71 7.17
CA GLY A 218 6.10 10.52 7.94
C GLY A 218 5.06 9.57 7.36
N GLN A 219 5.32 8.91 6.24
CA GLN A 219 4.48 7.85 5.72
C GLN A 219 4.84 6.51 6.36
N ILE A 220 3.95 5.97 7.17
CA ILE A 220 4.16 4.67 7.81
C ILE A 220 4.10 3.51 6.80
N GLY A 221 3.29 3.64 5.76
CA GLY A 221 3.10 2.62 4.73
C GLY A 221 4.18 2.58 3.64
N SER A 222 5.02 3.59 3.52
CA SER A 222 6.04 3.65 2.47
C SER A 222 7.34 2.94 2.84
N ASN A 223 8.01 2.37 1.83
CA ASN A 223 9.36 1.85 2.00
C ASN A 223 10.35 2.98 2.26
N GLN A 224 11.17 2.84 3.27
CA GLN A 224 12.08 3.88 3.74
C GLN A 224 13.53 3.39 3.81
N LEU A 225 14.47 4.30 3.57
CA LEU A 225 15.90 4.01 3.66
C LEU A 225 16.38 4.17 5.09
N GLY A 226 17.05 3.15 5.62
CA GLY A 226 17.56 3.23 6.99
C GLY A 226 18.17 1.94 7.51
N VAL A 227 18.25 1.92 8.83
CA VAL A 227 18.68 0.77 9.64
C VAL A 227 17.56 0.44 10.61
N GLU A 228 17.20 -0.82 10.70
CA GLU A 228 16.16 -1.31 11.61
C GLU A 228 16.72 -2.47 12.46
N VAL A 229 16.52 -2.37 13.75
CA VAL A 229 16.73 -3.46 14.70
C VAL A 229 15.37 -4.01 15.09
N MET A 230 15.18 -5.31 14.91
CA MET A 230 13.92 -5.96 15.15
C MET A 230 14.11 -7.30 15.84
N GLY A 231 13.07 -7.75 16.53
CA GLY A 231 13.10 -9.04 17.21
C GLY A 231 11.73 -9.58 17.54
N HIS A 232 11.71 -10.88 17.79
CA HIS A 232 10.49 -11.58 18.18
C HIS A 232 10.78 -12.72 19.15
N SER A 233 9.80 -13.08 19.95
CA SER A 233 9.87 -14.28 20.78
C SER A 233 9.87 -15.54 19.89
N TYR A 234 10.43 -16.64 20.39
CA TYR A 234 10.50 -17.89 19.65
C TYR A 234 9.13 -18.40 19.16
N ASN A 235 8.07 -18.11 19.91
CA ASN A 235 6.70 -18.42 19.54
C ASN A 235 6.00 -17.27 18.78
N ASP A 236 6.73 -16.26 18.34
CA ASP A 236 6.26 -15.08 17.59
C ASP A 236 5.08 -14.32 18.27
N ARG A 237 4.91 -14.48 19.58
CA ARG A 237 3.84 -13.77 20.30
C ARG A 237 4.20 -12.31 20.60
N THR A 238 5.44 -12.06 20.94
CA THR A 238 5.96 -10.70 21.19
C THR A 238 6.86 -10.31 20.04
N ARG A 239 6.70 -9.09 19.53
CA ARG A 239 7.52 -8.54 18.44
C ARG A 239 7.83 -7.07 18.73
N TYR A 240 8.99 -6.63 18.34
CA TYR A 240 9.35 -5.22 18.33
C TYR A 240 10.17 -4.86 17.09
N SER A 241 10.16 -3.59 16.76
CA SER A 241 10.98 -2.97 15.72
C SER A 241 11.40 -1.58 16.16
N ALA A 242 12.64 -1.20 15.90
CA ALA A 242 13.15 0.14 16.10
C ALA A 242 14.04 0.52 14.92
N ALA A 243 13.74 1.60 14.23
CA ALA A 243 14.47 2.03 13.05
C ALA A 243 14.96 3.48 13.13
N LEU A 244 16.13 3.71 12.56
CA LEU A 244 16.64 5.04 12.21
C LEU A 244 16.55 5.19 10.69
N LEU A 245 15.81 6.17 10.23
CA LEU A 245 15.43 6.36 8.84
C LEU A 245 15.94 7.70 8.32
N SER A 246 16.21 7.76 7.03
CA SER A 246 16.52 9.00 6.33
C SER A 246 15.22 9.66 5.87
N SER A 247 14.91 10.85 6.38
CA SER A 247 13.69 11.58 6.04
C SER A 247 13.67 12.13 4.60
N ASN A 248 14.77 12.09 3.90
CA ASN A 248 14.91 12.55 2.51
C ASN A 248 15.14 11.40 1.51
N ASN A 249 14.80 10.19 1.88
CA ASN A 249 14.99 8.99 1.08
C ASN A 249 16.45 8.78 0.59
N GLY A 250 17.42 9.22 1.41
CA GLY A 250 18.84 9.06 1.08
C GLY A 250 19.38 10.00 0.01
N SER A 251 18.66 11.05 -0.35
CA SER A 251 19.14 12.06 -1.28
C SER A 251 20.23 12.91 -0.63
N VAL A 252 21.48 12.47 -0.75
CA VAL A 252 22.65 13.18 -0.24
C VAL A 252 23.07 14.35 -1.13
N GLY A 253 22.48 14.47 -2.30
CA GLY A 253 22.78 15.52 -3.26
C GLY A 253 22.11 16.87 -3.01
N LEU A 254 21.27 16.97 -1.97
CA LEU A 254 20.67 18.24 -1.58
C LEU A 254 21.68 19.02 -0.73
N PRO A 255 22.20 20.16 -1.22
CA PRO A 255 23.29 20.86 -0.55
C PRO A 255 22.89 21.46 0.81
N TYR A 256 21.60 21.49 1.13
CA TYR A 256 21.10 22.18 2.31
C TYR A 256 19.96 21.39 2.95
N GLY A 257 20.20 20.67 4.00
CA GLY A 257 19.16 19.96 4.76
C GLY A 257 19.11 18.46 4.55
N ALA A 258 20.19 17.89 4.02
CA ALA A 258 20.33 16.45 3.85
C ALA A 258 20.40 15.66 5.19
N ASN A 259 20.60 16.34 6.30
CA ASN A 259 20.80 15.73 7.62
C ASN A 259 19.49 15.68 8.40
N SER A 260 18.45 15.09 7.82
CA SER A 260 17.20 14.87 8.53
C SER A 260 16.94 13.38 8.71
N TYR A 261 16.57 13.03 9.91
CA TYR A 261 16.35 11.64 10.32
C TYR A 261 15.00 11.49 11.02
N SER A 262 14.48 10.27 10.93
CA SER A 262 13.27 9.87 11.65
C SER A 262 13.57 8.61 12.45
N GLY A 263 13.08 8.56 13.69
CA GLY A 263 13.02 7.36 14.48
C GLY A 263 11.66 6.71 14.35
N PHE A 264 11.63 5.40 14.12
CA PHE A 264 10.41 4.59 14.17
C PHE A 264 10.53 3.54 15.26
N PHE A 265 9.43 3.30 15.95
CA PHE A 265 9.31 2.22 16.93
C PHE A 265 7.95 1.56 16.80
N ALA A 266 7.92 0.23 16.89
CA ALA A 266 6.70 -0.56 16.98
C ALA A 266 6.90 -1.73 17.93
N ALA A 267 5.83 -2.09 18.65
CA ALA A 267 5.81 -3.32 19.44
C ALA A 267 4.41 -3.92 19.43
N SER A 268 4.34 -5.24 19.51
CA SER A 268 3.08 -5.95 19.53
C SER A 268 3.13 -7.24 20.35
N GLN A 269 1.97 -7.60 20.90
CA GLN A 269 1.77 -8.80 21.68
C GLN A 269 0.58 -9.58 21.15
N ALA A 270 0.77 -10.88 20.92
CA ALA A 270 -0.30 -11.79 20.56
C ALA A 270 -0.79 -12.60 21.79
N PHE A 271 -2.10 -12.79 21.86
CA PHE A 271 -2.82 -13.48 22.91
C PHE A 271 -3.64 -14.61 22.31
N ASP A 272 -3.48 -15.80 22.84
CA ASP A 272 -4.30 -16.93 22.47
C ASP A 272 -5.63 -16.86 23.24
N THR A 273 -6.72 -16.71 22.52
CA THR A 273 -8.08 -16.63 23.08
C THR A 273 -8.89 -17.91 22.83
N GLY A 274 -8.19 -19.00 22.57
CA GLY A 274 -8.80 -20.32 22.39
C GLY A 274 -9.63 -20.42 21.11
N LYS A 275 -10.94 -20.63 21.23
CA LYS A 275 -11.84 -20.85 20.07
C LYS A 275 -11.93 -19.66 19.12
N LEU A 276 -11.65 -18.45 19.60
CA LEU A 276 -11.66 -17.25 18.75
C LEU A 276 -10.39 -17.09 17.90
N GLY A 277 -9.27 -17.71 18.32
CA GLY A 277 -8.00 -17.62 17.64
C GLY A 277 -6.97 -16.74 18.36
N VAL A 278 -5.91 -16.39 17.68
CA VAL A 278 -4.81 -15.59 18.24
C VAL A 278 -5.06 -14.11 17.92
N GLN A 279 -5.34 -13.31 18.94
CA GLN A 279 -5.51 -11.87 18.83
C GLN A 279 -4.18 -11.18 18.97
N ARG A 280 -3.93 -10.13 18.20
CA ARG A 280 -2.71 -9.33 18.33
C ARG A 280 -3.04 -7.85 18.50
N LEU A 281 -2.39 -7.24 19.48
CA LEU A 281 -2.43 -5.81 19.74
C LEU A 281 -1.01 -5.25 19.65
N GLY A 282 -0.89 -4.06 19.11
CA GLY A 282 0.39 -3.37 19.01
C GLY A 282 0.22 -1.86 18.99
N PHE A 283 1.33 -1.19 19.11
CA PHE A 283 1.42 0.25 18.95
C PHE A 283 2.67 0.59 18.14
N TYR A 284 2.65 1.79 17.58
CA TYR A 284 3.78 2.33 16.85
C TYR A 284 3.91 3.83 17.09
N ALA A 285 5.12 4.32 16.94
CA ALA A 285 5.41 5.75 16.92
C ALA A 285 6.50 6.04 15.90
N MET A 286 6.38 7.15 15.20
CA MET A 286 7.39 7.71 14.33
C MET A 286 7.55 9.18 14.66
N VAL A 287 8.77 9.59 14.93
CA VAL A 287 9.12 10.98 15.19
C VAL A 287 10.33 11.34 14.34
N GLY A 288 10.32 12.52 13.76
CA GLY A 288 11.42 12.88 12.90
C GLY A 288 11.39 14.33 12.47
N GLU A 289 12.29 14.61 11.56
CA GLU A 289 12.43 15.91 10.92
C GLU A 289 12.33 15.77 9.42
N ALA A 290 11.71 16.75 8.78
CA ALA A 290 11.70 16.90 7.35
C ALA A 290 12.43 18.21 6.98
N PRO A 291 13.36 18.17 6.02
CA PRO A 291 14.06 19.37 5.61
C PRO A 291 13.11 20.28 4.80
N THR A 292 13.18 21.57 5.04
CA THR A 292 12.48 22.59 4.25
C THR A 292 13.39 23.31 3.26
N THR A 293 14.66 22.96 3.27
CA THR A 293 15.70 23.61 2.44
C THR A 293 15.79 23.08 1.02
N TRP A 294 15.04 22.04 0.64
CA TRP A 294 14.90 21.68 -0.80
C TRP A 294 14.10 22.70 -1.60
N LEU A 295 13.40 23.59 -0.92
CA LEU A 295 12.75 24.71 -1.56
C LEU A 295 13.83 25.71 -1.99
N THR A 296 14.46 25.47 -3.12
CA THR A 296 15.53 26.31 -3.66
C THR A 296 15.07 26.98 -4.93
N ASN A 297 15.43 28.24 -5.08
CA ASN A 297 15.32 28.93 -6.36
C ASN A 297 16.70 28.94 -7.04
N GLY A 298 16.83 28.24 -8.16
CA GLY A 298 18.08 28.22 -8.92
C GLY A 298 19.27 27.58 -8.17
N GLY A 299 19.03 26.68 -7.19
CA GLY A 299 20.07 25.98 -6.43
C GLY A 299 20.59 26.73 -5.21
N ALA A 300 20.09 27.92 -4.89
CA ALA A 300 20.40 28.66 -3.67
C ALA A 300 19.30 28.41 -2.62
N PRO A 301 19.63 28.22 -1.33
CA PRO A 301 18.61 28.16 -0.28
C PRO A 301 17.86 29.47 -0.23
N ILE A 302 16.56 29.36 -0.16
CA ILE A 302 15.72 30.52 0.02
C ILE A 302 15.76 30.87 1.50
N GLY A 303 16.47 31.93 1.84
CA GLY A 303 16.61 32.40 3.21
C GLY A 303 15.26 32.75 3.82
N GLY A 304 15.12 32.47 5.10
CA GLY A 304 13.94 32.80 5.86
C GLY A 304 13.83 31.89 7.10
N SER A 305 12.89 32.15 7.96
CA SER A 305 12.62 31.35 9.16
C SER A 305 12.07 29.95 8.81
N GLY A 306 11.71 29.70 7.54
CA GLY A 306 11.29 28.40 7.03
C GLY A 306 12.40 27.46 6.63
N THR A 307 13.66 27.92 6.63
CA THR A 307 14.80 27.07 6.30
C THR A 307 15.14 26.12 7.46
N GLY A 308 15.76 24.99 7.13
CA GLY A 308 16.18 23.99 8.10
C GLY A 308 15.14 22.87 8.30
N ASN A 309 15.45 21.98 9.20
CA ASN A 309 14.59 20.84 9.51
C ASN A 309 13.39 21.25 10.35
N LYS A 310 12.26 20.62 10.08
CA LYS A 310 10.99 20.81 10.80
C LYS A 310 10.46 19.46 11.25
N THR A 311 9.97 19.43 12.49
CA THR A 311 9.55 18.21 13.16
C THR A 311 8.17 17.73 12.71
N PHE A 312 7.99 16.40 12.75
CA PHE A 312 6.71 15.74 12.60
C PHE A 312 6.60 14.53 13.54
N SER A 313 5.38 14.10 13.84
CA SER A 313 5.12 12.87 14.59
C SER A 313 3.94 12.09 14.04
N ARG A 314 3.98 10.77 14.21
CA ARG A 314 2.90 9.81 13.94
C ARG A 314 2.91 8.79 15.07
N GLU A 315 1.78 8.56 15.69
CA GLU A 315 1.61 7.50 16.68
C GLU A 315 0.25 6.83 16.55
N GLY A 316 0.17 5.56 16.92
CA GLY A 316 -1.08 4.84 16.84
C GLY A 316 -1.05 3.44 17.43
N PHE A 317 -2.23 2.85 17.40
CA PHE A 317 -2.44 1.47 17.78
C PHE A 317 -2.86 0.64 16.56
N VAL A 318 -2.49 -0.63 16.59
CA VAL A 318 -2.86 -1.61 15.59
C VAL A 318 -3.45 -2.82 16.28
N GLY A 319 -4.46 -3.42 15.67
CA GLY A 319 -5.09 -4.63 16.17
C GLY A 319 -5.41 -5.58 15.04
N GLN A 320 -5.25 -6.88 15.30
CA GLN A 320 -5.69 -7.94 14.44
C GLN A 320 -6.50 -8.92 15.28
N PHE A 321 -7.78 -9.04 14.95
CA PHE A 321 -8.75 -9.77 15.75
C PHE A 321 -9.35 -10.89 14.91
N TYR A 322 -9.24 -12.13 15.38
CA TYR A 322 -9.81 -13.30 14.75
C TYR A 322 -11.07 -13.75 15.48
N PHE A 323 -12.06 -14.16 14.73
CA PHE A 323 -13.33 -14.70 15.23
C PHE A 323 -13.59 -16.06 14.59
N GLY A 324 -12.82 -17.05 15.05
CA GLY A 324 -12.78 -18.38 14.47
C GLY A 324 -11.90 -18.44 13.20
N GLN A 325 -12.30 -19.27 12.24
CA GLN A 325 -11.51 -19.55 11.03
C GLN A 325 -11.91 -18.71 9.81
N HIS A 326 -13.05 -18.01 9.88
CA HIS A 326 -13.67 -17.39 8.72
C HIS A 326 -13.78 -15.87 8.80
N PHE A 327 -13.51 -15.29 9.94
CA PHE A 327 -13.71 -13.87 10.11
C PHE A 327 -12.56 -13.25 10.89
N ASP A 328 -11.99 -12.18 10.36
CA ASP A 328 -11.03 -11.37 11.07
C ASP A 328 -11.32 -9.88 10.85
N VAL A 329 -10.77 -9.05 11.71
CA VAL A 329 -10.87 -7.59 11.64
C VAL A 329 -9.51 -6.99 11.91
N GLN A 330 -9.06 -6.13 11.03
CA GLN A 330 -7.88 -5.32 11.24
C GLN A 330 -8.29 -3.89 11.60
N VAL A 331 -7.60 -3.31 12.57
CA VAL A 331 -7.86 -1.96 13.06
C VAL A 331 -6.54 -1.19 13.14
N VAL A 332 -6.53 0.01 12.58
CA VAL A 332 -5.44 0.97 12.74
C VAL A 332 -6.01 2.26 13.28
N THR A 333 -5.37 2.82 14.28
CA THR A 333 -5.59 4.22 14.68
C THR A 333 -4.31 5.00 14.46
N GLN A 334 -4.42 6.27 14.12
CA GLN A 334 -3.27 7.14 13.98
C GLN A 334 -3.60 8.54 14.47
N HIS A 335 -2.72 9.09 15.27
CA HIS A 335 -2.58 10.53 15.45
C HIS A 335 -1.36 10.99 14.64
N GLY A 336 -1.47 12.12 13.98
CA GLY A 336 -0.36 12.73 13.26
C GLY A 336 -0.29 14.22 13.53
N SER A 337 0.93 14.73 13.59
CA SER A 337 1.19 16.16 13.75
C SER A 337 2.43 16.55 12.94
N ASP A 338 2.31 17.62 12.18
CA ASP A 338 3.40 18.19 11.41
C ASP A 338 3.75 19.60 11.93
N SER A 339 4.90 20.10 11.55
CA SER A 339 5.27 21.49 11.86
C SER A 339 4.26 22.47 11.26
N ALA A 340 4.12 23.63 11.89
CA ALA A 340 3.33 24.75 11.36
C ALA A 340 3.76 25.22 9.97
N TRP A 341 4.99 24.93 9.56
CA TRP A 341 5.46 25.13 8.17
C TRP A 341 4.77 24.23 7.16
N PHE A 342 4.15 23.14 7.62
CA PHE A 342 3.29 22.24 6.84
C PHE A 342 1.82 22.46 7.20
N GLY A 343 1.47 23.63 7.76
CA GLY A 343 0.21 23.90 8.40
C GLY A 343 -0.91 24.38 7.50
N GLN A 344 -1.83 25.05 8.15
CA GLN A 344 -2.97 25.68 7.53
C GLN A 344 -2.50 26.63 6.45
N GLY A 345 -2.88 26.72 5.38
CA GLY A 345 -2.27 27.47 4.29
C GLY A 345 -1.10 26.74 3.68
N TYR A 346 -0.83 25.50 4.08
CA TYR A 346 0.21 24.75 3.40
C TYR A 346 -0.14 24.48 1.94
N GLY A 347 -1.42 24.29 1.64
CA GLY A 347 -1.90 24.28 0.28
C GLY A 347 -1.70 25.63 -0.40
N ASP A 348 -2.08 26.72 0.27
CA ASP A 348 -1.73 28.07 -0.14
C ASP A 348 -0.23 28.30 -0.01
N LEU A 349 0.39 27.73 1.00
CA LEU A 349 1.80 27.77 1.23
C LEU A 349 2.56 26.86 0.28
N ILE A 350 2.01 25.79 -0.25
CA ILE A 350 2.66 25.09 -1.37
C ILE A 350 2.70 26.00 -2.58
N ASP A 351 1.62 26.63 -2.91
CA ASP A 351 1.62 27.67 -3.92
C ASP A 351 2.32 28.92 -3.41
N GLY A 352 2.17 29.24 -2.15
CA GLY A 352 2.74 30.38 -1.46
C GLY A 352 4.11 30.12 -0.82
N ILE A 353 4.49 28.92 -0.41
CA ILE A 353 5.86 28.61 0.05
C ILE A 353 6.85 28.77 -1.09
N ALA A 354 6.52 28.35 -2.29
CA ALA A 354 7.35 28.67 -3.43
C ALA A 354 7.52 30.19 -3.59
N THR A 355 6.48 30.96 -3.32
CA THR A 355 6.51 32.42 -3.39
C THR A 355 7.15 33.05 -2.15
N LEU A 356 6.78 32.58 -0.96
CA LEU A 356 7.27 33.10 0.32
C LEU A 356 8.75 32.78 0.54
N ASN A 357 9.18 31.58 0.23
CA ASN A 357 10.57 31.18 0.37
C ASN A 357 11.49 31.83 -0.67
N ASN A 358 10.95 32.43 -1.71
CA ASN A 358 11.68 33.27 -2.63
C ASN A 358 11.98 34.69 -2.07
N THR A 359 11.43 34.98 -0.90
CA THR A 359 11.62 36.29 -0.27
C THR A 359 12.50 36.13 0.98
N PRO A 360 13.68 36.73 1.05
CA PRO A 360 14.50 36.71 2.27
C PRO A 360 13.70 37.22 3.48
N GLY A 361 13.78 36.53 4.61
CA GLY A 361 13.12 36.95 5.84
C GLY A 361 11.65 36.54 5.96
N THR A 362 11.18 35.63 5.12
CA THR A 362 9.82 35.08 5.22
C THR A 362 9.54 34.53 6.60
N VAL A 363 8.42 34.92 7.17
CA VAL A 363 7.92 34.48 8.48
C VAL A 363 6.57 33.82 8.28
N LEU A 364 6.28 32.76 9.04
CA LEU A 364 4.95 32.16 9.04
C LEU A 364 3.90 33.23 9.41
N PRO A 365 2.77 33.29 8.72
CA PRO A 365 1.63 34.10 9.15
C PRO A 365 1.24 33.76 10.60
N ALA A 366 0.82 34.75 11.35
CA ALA A 366 0.36 34.53 12.73
C ALA A 366 -0.85 33.59 12.83
N THR A 367 -1.55 33.38 11.73
CA THR A 367 -2.67 32.45 11.59
C THR A 367 -2.27 31.04 11.20
N ALA A 368 -0.99 30.82 10.85
CA ALA A 368 -0.51 29.48 10.49
C ALA A 368 -0.63 28.53 11.68
N ARG A 369 -1.14 27.35 11.40
CA ARG A 369 -1.32 26.29 12.40
C ARG A 369 -0.63 25.02 11.94
N ALA A 370 -0.10 24.30 12.91
CA ALA A 370 0.44 22.96 12.67
C ALA A 370 -0.69 22.02 12.21
N PRO A 371 -0.55 21.29 11.08
CA PRO A 371 -1.50 20.26 10.72
C PRO A 371 -1.44 19.15 11.76
N ALA A 372 -2.60 18.80 12.29
CA ALA A 372 -2.76 17.63 13.13
C ALA A 372 -4.03 16.89 12.74
N TRP A 373 -4.02 15.58 12.86
CA TRP A 373 -5.18 14.75 12.50
C TRP A 373 -5.28 13.52 13.40
N ASN A 374 -6.48 13.00 13.45
CA ASN A 374 -6.77 11.69 14.01
C ASN A 374 -7.45 10.85 12.94
N GLY A 375 -7.07 9.59 12.87
CA GLY A 375 -7.64 8.67 11.90
C GLY A 375 -7.89 7.29 12.47
N VAL A 376 -8.82 6.60 11.83
CA VAL A 376 -9.17 5.20 12.12
C VAL A 376 -9.38 4.48 10.79
N LEU A 377 -8.82 3.29 10.67
CA LEU A 377 -9.09 2.32 9.63
C LEU A 377 -9.60 1.04 10.29
N ILE A 378 -10.70 0.50 9.77
CA ILE A 378 -11.27 -0.78 10.20
C ILE A 378 -11.53 -1.60 8.94
N GLU A 379 -10.95 -2.78 8.86
CA GLU A 379 -11.05 -3.66 7.70
C GLU A 379 -11.42 -5.08 8.13
N PRO A 380 -12.70 -5.46 8.13
CA PRO A 380 -13.15 -6.82 8.29
C PRO A 380 -12.97 -7.64 7.01
N HIS A 381 -12.58 -8.89 7.20
CA HIS A 381 -12.47 -9.91 6.16
C HIS A 381 -13.39 -11.09 6.49
N TYR A 382 -14.01 -11.65 5.44
CA TYR A 382 -14.72 -12.90 5.52
C TYR A 382 -14.09 -13.93 4.58
N ILE A 383 -13.40 -14.89 5.15
CA ILE A 383 -12.70 -15.97 4.46
C ILE A 383 -13.71 -17.07 4.18
N TYR A 384 -14.35 -17.03 3.00
CA TYR A 384 -15.30 -18.07 2.59
C TYR A 384 -14.57 -19.40 2.32
N SER A 385 -13.43 -19.33 1.68
CA SER A 385 -12.52 -20.44 1.40
C SER A 385 -11.10 -19.91 1.21
N PRO A 386 -10.05 -20.75 1.18
CA PRO A 386 -8.71 -20.30 0.85
C PRO A 386 -8.58 -19.59 -0.51
N GLN A 387 -9.58 -19.79 -1.40
CA GLN A 387 -9.61 -19.16 -2.71
C GLN A 387 -10.43 -17.87 -2.76
N LEU A 388 -11.36 -17.66 -1.84
CA LEU A 388 -12.30 -16.53 -1.91
C LEU A 388 -12.41 -15.82 -0.57
N ILE A 389 -12.02 -14.56 -0.57
CA ILE A 389 -12.14 -13.65 0.56
C ILE A 389 -12.97 -12.42 0.15
N PHE A 390 -13.89 -12.05 1.02
CA PHE A 390 -14.61 -10.78 0.95
C PHE A 390 -13.99 -9.80 1.93
N LEU A 391 -13.96 -8.53 1.56
CA LEU A 391 -13.48 -7.46 2.42
C LEU A 391 -14.47 -6.30 2.44
N ALA A 392 -14.47 -5.59 3.56
CA ALA A 392 -15.01 -4.26 3.66
C ALA A 392 -13.98 -3.38 4.36
N ARG A 393 -13.97 -2.07 4.09
CA ARG A 393 -13.10 -1.11 4.78
C ARG A 393 -13.89 0.15 5.10
N TYR A 394 -13.72 0.61 6.29
CA TYR A 394 -14.09 1.95 6.72
C TYR A 394 -12.83 2.69 7.14
N GLU A 395 -12.65 3.88 6.61
CA GLU A 395 -11.51 4.71 6.93
C GLU A 395 -11.96 6.15 7.12
N THR A 396 -11.44 6.80 8.14
CA THR A 396 -11.74 8.22 8.38
C THR A 396 -10.51 8.94 8.90
N ILE A 397 -10.32 10.16 8.41
CA ILE A 397 -9.29 11.09 8.84
C ILE A 397 -9.96 12.40 9.19
N ARG A 398 -9.67 12.91 10.38
CA ARG A 398 -10.20 14.16 10.91
C ARG A 398 -9.05 15.12 11.16
N MET A 399 -8.99 16.16 10.34
CA MET A 399 -8.00 17.21 10.42
C MET A 399 -8.36 18.22 11.52
N SER A 400 -7.36 18.75 12.21
CA SER A 400 -7.52 19.89 13.13
C SER A 400 -7.93 21.18 12.43
N GLN A 401 -7.72 21.22 11.11
CA GLN A 401 -8.08 22.32 10.23
C GLN A 401 -8.59 21.80 8.90
N GLN A 402 -9.43 22.59 8.24
CA GLN A 402 -9.96 22.28 6.92
C GLN A 402 -9.20 23.07 5.86
N ALA A 403 -9.11 22.53 4.64
CA ALA A 403 -8.67 23.28 3.49
C ALA A 403 -9.67 24.40 3.17
N ASN A 404 -9.14 25.56 2.77
CA ASN A 404 -9.94 26.65 2.25
C ASN A 404 -10.22 26.46 0.74
N VAL A 405 -11.11 27.28 0.22
CA VAL A 405 -11.40 27.32 -1.23
C VAL A 405 -10.11 27.59 -2.00
N GLY A 406 -9.88 26.79 -3.04
CA GLY A 406 -8.69 26.90 -3.88
C GLY A 406 -7.43 26.22 -3.34
N GLN A 407 -7.51 25.63 -2.16
CA GLN A 407 -6.38 24.93 -1.53
C GLN A 407 -6.34 23.44 -1.86
N ARG A 408 -5.33 22.77 -1.34
CA ARG A 408 -5.11 21.34 -1.56
C ARG A 408 -6.31 20.50 -1.11
N SER A 409 -6.74 19.59 -1.99
CA SER A 409 -7.88 18.73 -1.75
C SER A 409 -7.64 17.66 -0.68
N ASP A 410 -6.39 17.41 -0.31
CA ASP A 410 -6.00 16.41 0.68
C ASP A 410 -5.95 16.94 2.13
N LEU A 411 -6.22 18.22 2.35
CA LEU A 411 -6.28 18.83 3.69
C LEU A 411 -7.68 18.84 4.32
N GLY A 412 -8.68 18.26 3.69
CA GLY A 412 -10.04 18.17 4.28
C GLY A 412 -10.24 16.92 5.11
N ASN A 413 -11.31 16.91 5.91
CA ASN A 413 -11.76 15.69 6.56
C ASN A 413 -12.18 14.66 5.52
N ILE A 414 -11.68 13.44 5.66
CA ILE A 414 -11.87 12.36 4.71
C ILE A 414 -12.64 11.23 5.37
N THR A 415 -13.54 10.61 4.63
CA THR A 415 -14.18 9.34 5.00
C THR A 415 -14.27 8.47 3.76
N THR A 416 -13.86 7.22 3.88
CA THR A 416 -13.93 6.25 2.79
C THR A 416 -14.66 4.99 3.21
N TYR A 417 -15.33 4.37 2.24
CA TYR A 417 -15.97 3.07 2.38
C TYR A 417 -15.55 2.24 1.19
N THR A 418 -15.07 1.04 1.45
CA THR A 418 -14.71 0.07 0.41
C THR A 418 -15.42 -1.24 0.67
N VAL A 419 -15.89 -1.88 -0.37
CA VAL A 419 -16.33 -3.28 -0.34
C VAL A 419 -15.74 -4.00 -1.54
N GLY A 420 -15.35 -5.23 -1.36
CA GLY A 420 -14.75 -5.98 -2.45
C GLY A 420 -14.56 -7.46 -2.15
N TYR A 421 -13.97 -8.14 -3.10
CA TYR A 421 -13.56 -9.53 -2.92
C TYR A 421 -12.31 -9.84 -3.73
N ARG A 422 -11.59 -10.85 -3.28
CA ARG A 422 -10.44 -11.43 -3.95
C ARG A 422 -10.67 -12.91 -4.18
N TYR A 423 -10.57 -13.33 -5.43
CA TYR A 423 -10.73 -14.71 -5.83
C TYR A 423 -9.44 -15.24 -6.43
N ASN A 424 -8.90 -16.30 -5.82
CA ASN A 424 -7.66 -16.96 -6.21
C ASN A 424 -7.98 -18.33 -6.79
N PRO A 425 -8.35 -18.47 -8.06
CA PRO A 425 -8.74 -19.74 -8.67
C PRO A 425 -7.62 -20.77 -8.65
N PHE A 426 -6.39 -20.33 -8.70
CA PHE A 426 -5.22 -21.18 -8.50
C PHE A 426 -4.10 -20.45 -7.78
N MET A 427 -3.46 -21.17 -6.89
CA MET A 427 -2.28 -20.73 -6.14
C MET A 427 -1.30 -21.88 -6.14
N THR A 428 -0.33 -21.85 -7.05
CA THR A 428 0.60 -22.96 -7.33
C THR A 428 2.01 -22.68 -6.76
N SER A 429 2.93 -23.67 -6.71
CA SER A 429 4.35 -23.43 -6.40
C SER A 429 5.08 -22.70 -7.53
N ARG A 430 4.44 -22.54 -8.66
CA ARG A 430 5.05 -21.96 -9.86
C ARG A 430 4.37 -20.69 -10.29
N ALA A 431 3.07 -20.56 -10.03
CA ALA A 431 2.29 -19.39 -10.39
C ALA A 431 1.09 -19.22 -9.48
N GLY A 432 0.74 -17.99 -9.18
CA GLY A 432 -0.48 -17.56 -8.52
C GLY A 432 -1.31 -16.68 -9.44
N PHE A 433 -2.60 -16.72 -9.29
CA PHE A 433 -3.51 -15.82 -9.95
C PHE A 433 -4.60 -15.40 -8.99
N ALA A 434 -4.85 -14.10 -8.92
CA ALA A 434 -5.97 -13.54 -8.19
C ALA A 434 -6.77 -12.61 -9.10
N TRP A 435 -8.07 -12.71 -8.99
CA TRP A 435 -9.00 -11.72 -9.53
C TRP A 435 -9.58 -10.92 -8.40
N HIS A 436 -9.50 -9.61 -8.52
CA HIS A 436 -9.82 -8.66 -7.47
C HIS A 436 -10.84 -7.64 -7.97
N ASN A 437 -11.81 -7.33 -7.14
CA ASN A 437 -12.82 -6.33 -7.42
C ASN A 437 -13.10 -5.50 -6.19
N GLU A 438 -13.15 -4.18 -6.37
CA GLU A 438 -13.50 -3.23 -5.33
C GLU A 438 -14.49 -2.17 -5.82
N PHE A 439 -15.33 -1.75 -4.91
CA PHE A 439 -16.13 -0.54 -5.02
C PHE A 439 -15.78 0.39 -3.86
N ASN A 440 -15.34 1.59 -4.20
CA ASN A 440 -14.87 2.60 -3.28
C ASN A 440 -15.77 3.83 -3.30
N LEU A 441 -16.08 4.36 -2.13
CA LEU A 441 -16.74 5.65 -1.95
C LEU A 441 -15.82 6.54 -1.11
N PHE A 442 -15.57 7.74 -1.60
CA PHE A 442 -14.75 8.74 -0.95
C PHE A 442 -15.56 10.01 -0.73
N HIS A 443 -15.50 10.52 0.48
CA HIS A 443 -16.11 11.78 0.86
C HIS A 443 -15.06 12.66 1.54
N GLN A 444 -14.89 13.88 1.04
CA GLN A 444 -13.98 14.88 1.57
C GLN A 444 -14.71 16.21 1.76
N VAL A 445 -14.55 16.79 2.94
CA VAL A 445 -15.29 18.00 3.34
C VAL A 445 -14.52 19.25 2.94
N GLY A 446 -15.23 20.21 2.33
CA GLY A 446 -14.78 21.58 2.21
C GLY A 446 -13.62 21.85 1.26
N THR A 447 -13.41 21.02 0.23
CA THR A 447 -12.19 21.08 -0.60
C THR A 447 -12.44 21.34 -2.08
N SER A 448 -13.65 21.76 -2.45
CA SER A 448 -13.92 22.20 -3.82
C SER A 448 -13.08 23.44 -4.18
N THR A 449 -12.56 23.47 -5.38
CA THR A 449 -11.67 24.54 -5.85
C THR A 449 -12.38 25.88 -6.13
N LEU A 450 -13.70 25.85 -6.38
CA LEU A 450 -14.48 27.07 -6.62
C LEU A 450 -15.45 27.39 -5.48
N SER A 451 -15.81 26.40 -4.69
CA SER A 451 -16.74 26.55 -3.57
C SER A 451 -16.33 25.64 -2.42
N ASN A 452 -16.46 26.10 -1.19
CA ASN A 452 -16.13 25.29 0.00
C ASN A 452 -17.20 24.22 0.24
N THR A 453 -17.36 23.32 -0.71
CA THR A 453 -18.35 22.22 -0.68
C THR A 453 -17.65 20.86 -0.68
N ASN A 454 -18.41 19.83 -0.35
CA ASN A 454 -17.89 18.47 -0.24
C ASN A 454 -17.59 17.86 -1.61
N ILE A 455 -16.52 17.10 -1.69
CA ILE A 455 -16.18 16.28 -2.86
C ILE A 455 -16.56 14.84 -2.56
N ASN A 456 -17.32 14.24 -3.48
CA ASN A 456 -17.67 12.82 -3.44
C ASN A 456 -17.09 12.14 -4.66
N THR A 457 -16.31 11.10 -4.44
CA THR A 457 -15.74 10.27 -5.49
C THR A 457 -16.23 8.84 -5.33
N SER A 458 -16.59 8.19 -6.42
CA SER A 458 -16.85 6.76 -6.46
C SER A 458 -15.92 6.10 -7.47
N GLU A 459 -15.44 4.92 -7.12
CA GLU A 459 -14.58 4.13 -7.98
C GLU A 459 -15.06 2.69 -8.03
N VAL A 460 -15.01 2.10 -9.20
CA VAL A 460 -15.11 0.66 -9.41
C VAL A 460 -13.78 0.22 -9.99
N LEU A 461 -13.17 -0.75 -9.36
CA LEU A 461 -11.90 -1.34 -9.77
C LEU A 461 -12.07 -2.83 -9.95
N THR A 462 -11.58 -3.36 -11.06
CA THR A 462 -11.40 -4.79 -11.29
C THR A 462 -9.98 -5.01 -11.80
N GLY A 463 -9.29 -6.00 -11.27
CA GLY A 463 -7.91 -6.26 -11.64
C GLY A 463 -7.50 -7.71 -11.46
N PHE A 464 -6.38 -8.03 -12.07
CA PHE A 464 -5.75 -9.32 -11.96
C PHE A 464 -4.37 -9.15 -11.34
N ASP A 465 -4.01 -10.10 -10.49
CA ASP A 465 -2.70 -10.22 -9.89
C ASP A 465 -2.15 -11.56 -10.33
N PHE A 466 -1.10 -11.54 -11.11
CA PHE A 466 -0.49 -12.73 -11.68
C PHE A 466 0.99 -12.80 -11.31
N ASP A 467 1.34 -13.82 -10.54
CA ASP A 467 2.69 -14.12 -10.07
C ASP A 467 3.22 -15.41 -10.68
N PHE A 468 4.46 -15.43 -11.20
CA PHE A 468 5.08 -16.62 -11.78
C PHE A 468 6.60 -16.68 -11.66
#